data_004c8c402ee76c4b606908991622a793
#
_entry.id   004c8c402ee76c4b606908991622a793
#
_cell.length_a   1.000
_cell.length_b   1.000
_cell.length_c   1.000
_cell.angle_alpha   90.00
_cell.angle_beta   90.00
_cell.angle_gamma   90.00
#
_symmetry.space_group_name_H-M   'P 1'
#
loop_
_entity.id
_entity.type
_entity.pdbx_description
1 polymer ?
#
loop_
_entity_poly.entity_id
_entity_poly.type
_entity_poly.pdbx_seq_one_letter_code
_entity_poly.pdbx_strand_id
1 'polypeptide(L)'
;MGKLPSKWLVVVSVLFGTFTVILNNSMLNPTLPRFMEIFDANAVDVGWMLTIFMVSMGMTMPLTGYFGDRFGKKKVYLTGLSIFIIGSISGSLSPSLGMIILSRAIQGMAGGLMMPIAMALIFNAFPRNERGLAVGIYGISVMVAPAIGPTIGGVIIQYFAWPWLFLFNIPFGLLGIILSSKYLKPTKTKPDLKFDAGGFVIVTAGIGAILYALGRGRTLELLMSPLNMVLIVGGILALIAFVFYENRQEQPLLNLSVFKVPTYSISILVTSAASIGLFSGIFLLPLLIQNVYSLGEIKTGLLFLPAAAASGLFMSLGGRLLDKKGPKFVVPPGLAIMAAATLGLSFLSLDTPFWWILLLNTIRGMGMGMGNMPATTSGMNAIPEHLVAQGSAMNNILRQISSSLGIVFFSIYYEVRRAAIEASTSLDTQAATLQTLNEAFLVSAIILIIAVPFSFILKGVESDKNEKQANN
;
A
#
# COMPACT_ATOMS: atom_id res chain seq x y z
N MET A 1 23.55 3.74 27.37
CA MET A 1 22.39 3.60 26.44
C MET A 1 21.15 3.34 27.28
N GLY A 2 20.23 4.32 27.40
CA GLY A 2 18.98 4.17 28.14
C GLY A 2 18.11 3.07 27.52
N LYS A 3 17.50 2.22 28.33
CA LYS A 3 16.56 1.19 27.86
C LYS A 3 15.41 1.90 27.12
N LEU A 4 15.19 1.56 25.85
CA LEU A 4 14.03 2.04 25.10
C LEU A 4 12.74 1.75 25.90
N PRO A 5 11.82 2.73 26.05
CA PRO A 5 10.52 2.46 26.67
C PRO A 5 9.83 1.29 25.99
N SER A 6 9.17 0.44 26.76
CA SER A 6 8.57 -0.83 26.28
C SER A 6 7.63 -0.64 25.06
N LYS A 7 6.98 0.52 24.92
CA LYS A 7 6.10 0.86 23.78
C LYS A 7 6.86 0.97 22.44
N TRP A 8 8.08 1.48 22.45
CA TRP A 8 8.89 1.60 21.21
C TRP A 8 9.41 0.24 20.73
N LEU A 9 9.62 -0.69 21.64
CA LEU A 9 9.98 -2.06 21.27
C LEU A 9 8.86 -2.78 20.52
N VAL A 10 7.59 -2.40 20.76
CA VAL A 10 6.45 -2.87 19.96
C VAL A 10 6.59 -2.39 18.51
N VAL A 11 6.87 -1.09 18.30
CA VAL A 11 7.04 -0.54 16.93
C VAL A 11 8.17 -1.25 16.21
N VAL A 12 9.35 -1.37 16.85
CA VAL A 12 10.50 -2.06 16.24
C VAL A 12 10.18 -3.52 15.91
N SER A 13 9.46 -4.22 16.78
CA SER A 13 9.09 -5.62 16.56
C SER A 13 8.19 -5.79 15.34
N VAL A 14 7.15 -4.96 15.21
CA VAL A 14 6.23 -5.06 14.06
C VAL A 14 6.83 -4.50 12.77
N LEU A 15 7.79 -3.57 12.88
CA LEU A 15 8.50 -2.98 11.77
C LEU A 15 9.30 -4.03 10.99
N PHE A 16 10.03 -4.93 11.66
CA PHE A 16 10.79 -5.99 10.99
C PHE A 16 9.89 -6.91 10.15
N GLY A 17 8.76 -7.36 10.68
CA GLY A 17 7.85 -8.21 9.93
C GLY A 17 7.21 -7.49 8.74
N THR A 18 6.75 -6.25 8.93
CA THR A 18 6.16 -5.46 7.85
C THR A 18 7.18 -5.14 6.75
N PHE A 19 8.40 -4.75 7.15
CA PHE A 19 9.51 -4.51 6.23
C PHE A 19 9.80 -5.74 5.38
N THR A 20 9.85 -6.93 6.00
CA THR A 20 10.08 -8.21 5.31
C THR A 20 9.04 -8.45 4.21
N VAL A 21 7.75 -8.26 4.52
CA VAL A 21 6.64 -8.47 3.57
C VAL A 21 6.72 -7.52 2.37
N ILE A 22 6.95 -6.23 2.65
CA ILE A 22 6.97 -5.20 1.61
C ILE A 22 8.23 -5.30 0.75
N LEU A 23 9.38 -5.53 1.38
CA LEU A 23 10.67 -5.69 0.70
C LEU A 23 10.63 -6.88 -0.28
N ASN A 24 10.16 -8.04 0.18
CA ASN A 24 10.04 -9.23 -0.67
C ASN A 24 9.22 -8.96 -1.93
N ASN A 25 8.07 -8.30 -1.77
CA ASN A 25 7.22 -7.97 -2.93
C ASN A 25 7.91 -7.02 -3.90
N SER A 26 8.64 -6.04 -3.38
CA SER A 26 9.33 -5.03 -4.19
C SER A 26 10.56 -5.58 -4.92
N MET A 27 11.30 -6.50 -4.30
CA MET A 27 12.49 -7.13 -4.89
C MET A 27 12.19 -7.94 -6.15
N LEU A 28 10.98 -8.52 -6.26
CA LEU A 28 10.62 -9.38 -7.39
C LEU A 28 10.22 -8.62 -8.65
N ASN A 29 9.82 -7.34 -8.56
CA ASN A 29 9.38 -6.57 -9.73
C ASN A 29 10.44 -6.51 -10.85
N PRO A 30 11.70 -6.12 -10.61
CA PRO A 30 12.72 -6.01 -11.65
C PRO A 30 13.25 -7.37 -12.13
N THR A 31 12.93 -8.47 -11.42
CA THR A 31 13.49 -9.79 -11.70
C THR A 31 12.62 -10.65 -12.62
N LEU A 32 11.43 -10.16 -13.00
CA LEU A 32 10.49 -10.90 -13.85
C LEU A 32 11.12 -11.39 -15.18
N PRO A 33 11.89 -10.58 -15.94
CA PRO A 33 12.51 -11.04 -17.18
C PRO A 33 13.43 -12.24 -16.95
N ARG A 34 14.16 -12.27 -15.84
CA ARG A 34 15.05 -13.38 -15.49
C ARG A 34 14.27 -14.66 -15.16
N PHE A 35 13.10 -14.54 -14.51
CA PHE A 35 12.21 -15.67 -14.28
C PHE A 35 11.60 -16.21 -15.58
N MET A 36 11.33 -15.34 -16.57
CA MET A 36 10.89 -15.76 -17.89
C MET A 36 11.93 -16.67 -18.57
N GLU A 37 13.22 -16.29 -18.47
CA GLU A 37 14.32 -17.10 -19.01
C GLU A 37 14.50 -18.43 -18.25
N ILE A 38 14.50 -18.38 -16.90
CA ILE A 38 14.77 -19.57 -16.06
C ILE A 38 13.70 -20.66 -16.23
N PHE A 39 12.44 -20.26 -16.35
CA PHE A 39 11.30 -21.18 -16.40
C PHE A 39 10.71 -21.36 -17.80
N ASP A 40 11.35 -20.77 -18.83
CA ASP A 40 10.87 -20.76 -20.21
C ASP A 40 9.38 -20.38 -20.29
N ALA A 41 9.03 -19.29 -19.62
CA ALA A 41 7.67 -18.82 -19.42
C ALA A 41 7.44 -17.43 -19.98
N ASN A 42 6.22 -17.13 -20.42
CA ASN A 42 5.86 -15.82 -20.92
C ASN A 42 5.65 -14.79 -19.79
N ALA A 43 5.57 -13.52 -20.15
CA ALA A 43 5.39 -12.41 -19.20
C ALA A 43 4.07 -12.50 -18.40
N VAL A 44 3.03 -13.10 -18.98
CA VAL A 44 1.73 -13.28 -18.30
C VAL A 44 1.86 -14.30 -17.19
N ASP A 45 2.49 -15.45 -17.48
CA ASP A 45 2.67 -16.54 -16.50
C ASP A 45 3.55 -16.08 -15.33
N VAL A 46 4.67 -15.42 -15.62
CA VAL A 46 5.56 -14.89 -14.57
C VAL A 46 4.91 -13.75 -13.79
N GLY A 47 4.11 -12.92 -14.45
CA GLY A 47 3.33 -11.85 -13.82
C GLY A 47 2.39 -12.32 -12.70
N TRP A 48 1.97 -13.61 -12.76
CA TRP A 48 1.19 -14.24 -11.68
C TRP A 48 1.89 -14.25 -10.34
N MET A 49 3.21 -14.26 -10.30
CA MET A 49 3.97 -14.18 -9.05
C MET A 49 3.66 -12.90 -8.24
N LEU A 50 3.41 -11.79 -8.93
CA LEU A 50 3.05 -10.52 -8.28
C LEU A 50 1.54 -10.44 -8.02
N THR A 51 0.75 -10.82 -9.02
CA THR A 51 -0.70 -10.72 -8.96
C THR A 51 -1.28 -11.59 -7.84
N ILE A 52 -0.87 -12.85 -7.74
CA ILE A 52 -1.41 -13.77 -6.72
C ILE A 52 -1.08 -13.31 -5.30
N PHE A 53 0.11 -12.74 -5.08
CA PHE A 53 0.48 -12.17 -3.79
C PHE A 53 -0.50 -11.05 -3.39
N MET A 54 -0.78 -10.12 -4.30
CA MET A 54 -1.67 -8.98 -4.03
C MET A 54 -3.12 -9.44 -3.82
N VAL A 55 -3.59 -10.38 -4.63
CA VAL A 55 -4.93 -10.94 -4.53
C VAL A 55 -5.10 -11.68 -3.20
N SER A 56 -4.20 -12.62 -2.89
CA SER A 56 -4.25 -13.40 -1.65
C SER A 56 -4.13 -12.51 -0.40
N MET A 57 -3.31 -11.46 -0.47
CA MET A 57 -3.17 -10.46 0.59
C MET A 57 -4.51 -9.73 0.81
N GLY A 58 -5.13 -9.22 -0.25
CA GLY A 58 -6.43 -8.53 -0.18
C GLY A 58 -7.55 -9.41 0.34
N MET A 59 -7.61 -10.67 -0.13
CA MET A 59 -8.62 -11.66 0.28
C MET A 59 -8.52 -12.06 1.76
N THR A 60 -7.33 -11.97 2.35
CA THR A 60 -7.11 -12.40 3.75
C THR A 60 -7.26 -11.27 4.76
N MET A 61 -7.11 -10.01 4.33
CA MET A 61 -7.25 -8.84 5.21
C MET A 61 -8.56 -8.80 6.03
N PRO A 62 -9.74 -9.16 5.49
CA PRO A 62 -10.98 -9.16 6.27
C PRO A 62 -10.96 -10.06 7.51
N LEU A 63 -10.16 -11.14 7.49
CA LEU A 63 -10.04 -12.07 8.62
C LEU A 63 -9.32 -11.49 9.84
N THR A 64 -8.58 -10.40 9.66
CA THR A 64 -7.68 -9.87 10.70
C THR A 64 -8.41 -9.41 11.95
N GLY A 65 -9.60 -8.82 11.80
CA GLY A 65 -10.46 -8.42 12.91
C GLY A 65 -10.88 -9.63 13.74
N TYR A 66 -11.48 -10.61 13.07
CA TYR A 66 -11.95 -11.85 13.69
C TYR A 66 -10.80 -12.62 14.37
N PHE A 67 -9.72 -12.90 13.65
CA PHE A 67 -8.59 -13.64 14.22
C PHE A 67 -7.90 -12.88 15.34
N GLY A 68 -7.76 -11.57 15.20
CA GLY A 68 -7.16 -10.70 16.23
C GLY A 68 -7.96 -10.69 17.53
N ASP A 69 -9.29 -10.69 17.44
CA ASP A 69 -10.18 -10.70 18.61
C ASP A 69 -10.33 -12.11 19.19
N ARG A 70 -10.43 -13.16 18.35
CA ARG A 70 -10.61 -14.54 18.83
C ARG A 70 -9.34 -15.17 19.40
N PHE A 71 -8.20 -15.01 18.72
CA PHE A 71 -6.94 -15.69 19.09
C PHE A 71 -5.91 -14.75 19.74
N GLY A 72 -6.14 -13.45 19.66
CA GLY A 72 -5.25 -12.41 20.15
C GLY A 72 -4.25 -11.92 19.08
N LYS A 73 -4.08 -10.61 19.01
CA LYS A 73 -3.30 -9.92 17.98
C LYS A 73 -1.84 -10.38 17.92
N LYS A 74 -1.20 -10.61 19.08
CA LYS A 74 0.17 -11.14 19.16
C LYS A 74 0.30 -12.50 18.47
N LYS A 75 -0.60 -13.43 18.78
CA LYS A 75 -0.55 -14.79 18.19
C LYS A 75 -0.75 -14.71 16.67
N VAL A 76 -1.76 -13.97 16.23
CA VAL A 76 -2.06 -13.82 14.78
C VAL A 76 -0.88 -13.21 14.03
N TYR A 77 -0.23 -12.18 14.60
CA TYR A 77 0.95 -11.57 14.00
C TYR A 77 2.12 -12.55 13.88
N LEU A 78 2.43 -13.29 14.95
CA LEU A 78 3.51 -14.29 14.95
C LEU A 78 3.21 -15.45 13.98
N THR A 79 1.96 -15.94 13.95
CA THR A 79 1.53 -16.98 12.98
C THR A 79 1.67 -16.48 11.55
N GLY A 80 1.21 -15.26 11.24
CA GLY A 80 1.38 -14.64 9.93
C GLY A 80 2.84 -14.56 9.51
N LEU A 81 3.72 -14.08 10.40
CA LEU A 81 5.15 -13.98 10.12
C LEU A 81 5.82 -15.36 9.92
N SER A 82 5.40 -16.37 10.69
CA SER A 82 5.88 -17.76 10.52
C SER A 82 5.43 -18.35 9.17
N ILE A 83 4.16 -18.14 8.78
CA ILE A 83 3.63 -18.56 7.49
C ILE A 83 4.38 -17.86 6.35
N PHE A 84 4.71 -16.57 6.51
CA PHE A 84 5.50 -15.83 5.52
C PHE A 84 6.89 -16.42 5.33
N ILE A 85 7.59 -16.79 6.41
CA ILE A 85 8.90 -17.45 6.36
C ILE A 85 8.79 -18.81 5.69
N ILE A 86 7.77 -19.62 6.04
CA ILE A 86 7.52 -20.93 5.39
C ILE A 86 7.30 -20.74 3.89
N GLY A 87 6.51 -19.74 3.49
CA GLY A 87 6.34 -19.35 2.10
C GLY A 87 7.65 -18.92 1.42
N SER A 88 8.54 -18.23 2.15
CA SER A 88 9.86 -17.86 1.65
C SER A 88 10.76 -19.11 1.44
N ILE A 89 10.79 -20.02 2.38
CA ILE A 89 11.54 -21.28 2.24
C ILE A 89 10.97 -22.11 1.07
N SER A 90 9.65 -22.28 1.00
CA SER A 90 8.98 -22.99 -0.11
C SER A 90 9.29 -22.33 -1.45
N GLY A 91 9.26 -21.01 -1.54
CA GLY A 91 9.61 -20.25 -2.73
C GLY A 91 11.04 -20.49 -3.18
N SER A 92 12.00 -20.47 -2.25
CA SER A 92 13.42 -20.69 -2.55
C SER A 92 13.74 -22.12 -3.04
N LEU A 93 12.96 -23.10 -2.63
CA LEU A 93 13.12 -24.52 -2.98
C LEU A 93 12.25 -24.94 -4.17
N SER A 94 11.57 -24.01 -4.81
CA SER A 94 10.59 -24.32 -5.86
C SER A 94 11.24 -24.81 -7.15
N PRO A 95 10.88 -26.01 -7.64
CA PRO A 95 11.41 -26.54 -8.91
C PRO A 95 10.66 -26.03 -10.14
N SER A 96 9.54 -25.32 -9.97
CA SER A 96 8.67 -24.85 -11.05
C SER A 96 8.06 -23.49 -10.76
N LEU A 97 7.68 -22.75 -11.80
CA LEU A 97 6.99 -21.46 -11.70
C LEU A 97 5.65 -21.61 -10.91
N GLY A 98 4.90 -22.71 -11.14
CA GLY A 98 3.65 -22.95 -10.43
C GLY A 98 3.83 -23.07 -8.91
N MET A 99 4.92 -23.69 -8.46
CA MET A 99 5.23 -23.78 -7.03
C MET A 99 5.69 -22.44 -6.44
N ILE A 100 6.38 -21.62 -7.23
CA ILE A 100 6.68 -20.23 -6.84
C ILE A 100 5.38 -19.43 -6.68
N ILE A 101 4.45 -19.53 -7.64
CA ILE A 101 3.15 -18.86 -7.58
C ILE A 101 2.39 -19.29 -6.32
N LEU A 102 2.36 -20.59 -5.99
CA LEU A 102 1.75 -21.08 -4.76
C LEU A 102 2.42 -20.51 -3.50
N SER A 103 3.74 -20.46 -3.47
CA SER A 103 4.50 -19.85 -2.37
C SER A 103 4.17 -18.35 -2.22
N ARG A 104 3.98 -17.63 -3.32
CA ARG A 104 3.55 -16.24 -3.35
C ARG A 104 2.13 -16.06 -2.81
N ALA A 105 1.22 -16.99 -3.11
CA ALA A 105 -0.12 -16.98 -2.51
C ALA A 105 -0.05 -17.12 -0.98
N ILE A 106 0.76 -18.04 -0.48
CA ILE A 106 1.00 -18.24 0.97
C ILE A 106 1.58 -16.99 1.62
N GLN A 107 2.60 -16.38 0.99
CA GLN A 107 3.19 -15.13 1.47
C GLN A 107 2.19 -13.97 1.44
N GLY A 108 1.33 -13.87 0.41
CA GLY A 108 0.25 -12.88 0.32
C GLY A 108 -0.75 -13.03 1.47
N MET A 109 -1.23 -14.24 1.72
CA MET A 109 -2.14 -14.52 2.85
C MET A 109 -1.52 -14.10 4.19
N ALA A 110 -0.25 -14.43 4.41
CA ALA A 110 0.48 -14.03 5.61
C ALA A 110 0.56 -12.49 5.74
N GLY A 111 0.92 -11.79 4.67
CA GLY A 111 0.97 -10.33 4.62
C GLY A 111 -0.39 -9.68 4.92
N GLY A 112 -1.47 -10.25 4.38
CA GLY A 112 -2.85 -9.80 4.62
C GLY A 112 -3.26 -9.88 6.08
N LEU A 113 -2.82 -10.90 6.81
CA LEU A 113 -3.04 -10.99 8.26
C LEU A 113 -2.14 -10.01 9.04
N MET A 114 -0.89 -9.86 8.64
CA MET A 114 0.09 -9.12 9.42
C MET A 114 -0.09 -7.60 9.37
N MET A 115 -0.36 -7.02 8.19
CA MET A 115 -0.35 -5.58 7.99
C MET A 115 -1.39 -4.84 8.85
N PRO A 116 -2.69 -5.23 8.87
CA PRO A 116 -3.67 -4.57 9.73
C PRO A 116 -3.42 -4.82 11.23
N ILE A 117 -2.94 -6.01 11.59
CA ILE A 117 -2.62 -6.37 12.98
C ILE A 117 -1.42 -5.56 13.50
N ALA A 118 -0.40 -5.32 12.68
CA ALA A 118 0.74 -4.47 13.03
C ALA A 118 0.28 -3.07 13.46
N MET A 119 -0.60 -2.45 12.68
CA MET A 119 -1.19 -1.16 13.01
C MET A 119 -1.99 -1.23 14.34
N ALA A 120 -2.84 -2.25 14.50
CA ALA A 120 -3.62 -2.42 15.72
C ALA A 120 -2.75 -2.65 16.98
N LEU A 121 -1.60 -3.34 16.85
CA LEU A 121 -0.63 -3.52 17.94
C LEU A 121 0.03 -2.20 18.34
N ILE A 122 0.37 -1.34 17.36
CA ILE A 122 0.91 0.00 17.63
C ILE A 122 -0.15 0.85 18.34
N PHE A 123 -1.38 0.87 17.85
CA PHE A 123 -2.47 1.63 18.47
C PHE A 123 -2.81 1.18 19.91
N ASN A 124 -2.64 -0.11 20.21
CA ASN A 124 -2.81 -0.62 21.56
C ASN A 124 -1.65 -0.26 22.52
N ALA A 125 -0.45 -0.04 21.97
CA ALA A 125 0.74 0.24 22.77
C ALA A 125 0.91 1.74 23.09
N PHE A 126 0.30 2.63 22.30
CA PHE A 126 0.46 4.08 22.41
C PHE A 126 -0.86 4.78 22.76
N PRO A 127 -0.82 5.79 23.66
CA PRO A 127 -1.95 6.68 23.87
C PRO A 127 -2.23 7.49 22.59
N ARG A 128 -3.48 7.97 22.45
CA ARG A 128 -3.94 8.64 21.20
C ARG A 128 -3.05 9.81 20.76
N ASN A 129 -2.53 10.57 21.73
CA ASN A 129 -1.68 11.75 21.47
C ASN A 129 -0.23 11.44 21.11
N GLU A 130 0.18 10.18 21.03
CA GLU A 130 1.52 9.75 20.63
C GLU A 130 1.50 8.79 19.43
N ARG A 131 0.32 8.45 18.92
CA ARG A 131 0.14 7.48 17.81
C ARG A 131 0.70 8.00 16.50
N GLY A 132 0.63 9.31 16.27
CA GLY A 132 1.13 9.93 15.05
C GLY A 132 2.62 9.67 14.83
N LEU A 133 3.44 9.91 15.84
CA LEU A 133 4.88 9.62 15.76
C LEU A 133 5.16 8.12 15.62
N ALA A 134 4.46 7.26 16.37
CA ALA A 134 4.67 5.82 16.31
C ALA A 134 4.32 5.25 14.93
N VAL A 135 3.21 5.69 14.34
CA VAL A 135 2.78 5.32 12.99
C VAL A 135 3.70 5.95 11.93
N GLY A 136 4.19 7.17 12.16
CA GLY A 136 5.18 7.81 11.28
C GLY A 136 6.48 7.00 11.18
N ILE A 137 6.99 6.50 12.29
CA ILE A 137 8.19 5.63 12.31
C ILE A 137 7.90 4.28 11.66
N TYR A 138 6.74 3.69 11.93
CA TYR A 138 6.29 2.47 11.23
C TYR A 138 6.22 2.70 9.72
N GLY A 139 5.72 3.85 9.29
CA GLY A 139 5.62 4.24 7.90
C GLY A 139 6.97 4.34 7.17
N ILE A 140 8.08 4.55 7.88
CA ILE A 140 9.42 4.52 7.27
C ILE A 140 9.65 3.15 6.59
N SER A 141 9.34 2.04 7.26
CA SER A 141 9.50 0.71 6.66
C SER A 141 8.62 0.51 5.43
N VAL A 142 7.41 1.09 5.46
CA VAL A 142 6.45 1.02 4.34
C VAL A 142 6.94 1.78 3.10
N MET A 143 7.76 2.83 3.28
CA MET A 143 8.29 3.64 2.19
C MET A 143 9.70 3.25 1.75
N VAL A 144 10.56 2.88 2.69
CA VAL A 144 11.95 2.51 2.38
C VAL A 144 12.02 1.16 1.68
N ALA A 145 11.23 0.18 2.10
CA ALA A 145 11.25 -1.16 1.52
C ALA A 145 10.95 -1.17 0.00
N PRO A 146 9.90 -0.48 -0.52
CA PRO A 146 9.69 -0.38 -1.97
C PRO A 146 10.81 0.35 -2.71
N ALA A 147 11.45 1.32 -2.07
CA ALA A 147 12.50 2.12 -2.71
C ALA A 147 13.81 1.34 -2.88
N ILE A 148 14.21 0.55 -1.87
CA ILE A 148 15.46 -0.21 -1.93
C ILE A 148 15.26 -1.61 -2.53
N GLY A 149 14.02 -2.12 -2.53
CA GLY A 149 13.69 -3.46 -3.00
C GLY A 149 14.17 -3.76 -4.42
N PRO A 150 13.85 -2.92 -5.43
CA PRO A 150 14.32 -3.13 -6.79
C PRO A 150 15.85 -3.21 -6.92
N THR A 151 16.56 -2.36 -6.18
CA THR A 151 18.03 -2.36 -6.16
C THR A 151 18.58 -3.66 -5.56
N ILE A 152 18.05 -4.09 -4.41
CA ILE A 152 18.45 -5.35 -3.77
C ILE A 152 18.11 -6.54 -4.68
N GLY A 153 16.89 -6.56 -5.25
CA GLY A 153 16.47 -7.59 -6.19
C GLY A 153 17.36 -7.70 -7.42
N GLY A 154 17.72 -6.55 -8.01
CA GLY A 154 18.64 -6.48 -9.14
C GLY A 154 20.04 -7.00 -8.81
N VAL A 155 20.59 -6.60 -7.66
CA VAL A 155 21.90 -7.11 -7.18
C VAL A 155 21.85 -8.62 -6.95
N ILE A 156 20.77 -9.12 -6.31
CA ILE A 156 20.64 -10.56 -6.05
C ILE A 156 20.59 -11.34 -7.36
N ILE A 157 19.78 -10.92 -8.32
CA ILE A 157 19.63 -11.66 -9.57
C ILE A 157 20.89 -11.59 -10.45
N GLN A 158 21.67 -10.54 -10.32
CA GLN A 158 22.91 -10.35 -11.09
C GLN A 158 24.08 -11.15 -10.53
N TYR A 159 24.23 -11.23 -9.20
CA TYR A 159 25.42 -11.79 -8.56
C TYR A 159 25.17 -13.09 -7.80
N PHE A 160 23.91 -13.44 -7.56
CA PHE A 160 23.51 -14.64 -6.81
C PHE A 160 22.46 -15.43 -7.59
N ALA A 161 22.19 -16.66 -7.14
CA ALA A 161 21.09 -17.46 -7.68
C ALA A 161 19.71 -16.90 -7.24
N TRP A 162 18.71 -17.00 -8.10
CA TRP A 162 17.35 -16.48 -7.86
C TRP A 162 16.70 -16.91 -6.52
N PRO A 163 16.95 -18.12 -5.93
CA PRO A 163 16.38 -18.49 -4.64
C PRO A 163 16.70 -17.49 -3.52
N TRP A 164 17.81 -16.75 -3.62
CA TRP A 164 18.17 -15.73 -2.64
C TRP A 164 17.15 -14.58 -2.55
N LEU A 165 16.34 -14.34 -3.58
CA LEU A 165 15.24 -13.37 -3.51
C LEU A 165 14.21 -13.74 -2.42
N PHE A 166 14.06 -15.02 -2.14
CA PHE A 166 13.21 -15.53 -1.06
C PHE A 166 13.97 -15.69 0.25
N LEU A 167 15.19 -16.25 0.22
CA LEU A 167 16.01 -16.50 1.40
C LEU A 167 16.42 -15.21 2.13
N PHE A 168 16.62 -14.11 1.39
CA PHE A 168 16.98 -12.82 1.95
C PHE A 168 16.01 -12.30 3.01
N ASN A 169 14.75 -12.71 2.94
CA ASN A 169 13.72 -12.31 3.89
C ASN A 169 13.77 -13.05 5.22
N ILE A 170 14.40 -14.24 5.25
CA ILE A 170 14.39 -15.13 6.42
C ILE A 170 15.07 -14.49 7.64
N PRO A 171 16.27 -13.90 7.56
CA PRO A 171 16.91 -13.26 8.70
C PRO A 171 16.04 -12.14 9.32
N PHE A 172 15.45 -11.29 8.50
CA PHE A 172 14.58 -10.21 8.96
C PHE A 172 13.29 -10.73 9.58
N GLY A 173 12.69 -11.76 8.96
CA GLY A 173 11.51 -12.42 9.51
C GLY A 173 11.77 -13.13 10.85
N LEU A 174 12.90 -13.82 10.99
CA LEU A 174 13.30 -14.46 12.25
C LEU A 174 13.56 -13.42 13.34
N LEU A 175 14.25 -12.32 13.04
CA LEU A 175 14.40 -11.21 13.97
C LEU A 175 13.03 -10.65 14.37
N GLY A 176 12.12 -10.48 13.40
CA GLY A 176 10.73 -10.08 13.67
C GLY A 176 10.02 -11.05 14.64
N ILE A 177 10.14 -12.37 14.46
CA ILE A 177 9.57 -13.37 15.38
C ILE A 177 10.19 -13.25 16.77
N ILE A 178 11.52 -13.20 16.90
CA ILE A 178 12.23 -13.11 18.17
C ILE A 178 11.80 -11.85 18.93
N LEU A 179 11.82 -10.69 18.28
CA LEU A 179 11.43 -9.43 18.89
C LEU A 179 9.94 -9.41 19.27
N SER A 180 9.07 -9.88 18.38
CA SER A 180 7.62 -9.90 18.60
C SER A 180 7.25 -10.90 19.71
N SER A 181 7.88 -12.05 19.78
CA SER A 181 7.64 -13.02 20.86
C SER A 181 8.00 -12.44 22.22
N LYS A 182 9.10 -11.67 22.31
CA LYS A 182 9.63 -11.10 23.55
C LYS A 182 8.88 -9.82 23.99
N TYR A 183 8.58 -8.92 23.06
CA TYR A 183 8.13 -7.57 23.40
C TYR A 183 6.64 -7.31 23.17
N LEU A 184 5.96 -8.09 22.32
CA LEU A 184 4.51 -7.96 22.18
C LEU A 184 3.80 -8.59 23.38
N LYS A 185 2.88 -7.83 23.97
CA LYS A 185 2.03 -8.34 25.07
C LYS A 185 0.82 -9.09 24.48
N PRO A 186 0.37 -10.18 25.12
CA PRO A 186 -0.91 -10.81 24.79
C PRO A 186 -2.04 -9.78 24.86
N THR A 187 -2.96 -9.85 23.92
CA THR A 187 -4.18 -9.03 23.91
C THR A 187 -5.36 -9.84 24.43
N LYS A 188 -6.38 -9.14 24.98
CA LYS A 188 -7.62 -9.80 25.39
C LYS A 188 -8.26 -10.52 24.20
N THR A 189 -8.79 -11.71 24.46
CA THR A 189 -9.42 -12.57 23.46
C THR A 189 -10.92 -12.70 23.75
N LYS A 190 -11.70 -12.97 22.71
CA LYS A 190 -13.14 -13.26 22.76
C LYS A 190 -13.38 -14.68 22.21
N PRO A 191 -13.25 -15.75 23.05
CA PRO A 191 -13.32 -17.12 22.57
C PRO A 191 -14.71 -17.50 22.00
N ASP A 192 -15.77 -16.82 22.43
CA ASP A 192 -17.16 -17.10 21.99
C ASP A 192 -17.54 -16.39 20.68
N LEU A 193 -16.60 -15.66 20.06
CA LEU A 193 -16.85 -14.98 18.78
C LEU A 193 -17.11 -16.00 17.68
N LYS A 194 -18.28 -15.92 17.04
CA LYS A 194 -18.65 -16.79 15.92
C LYS A 194 -18.01 -16.27 14.62
N PHE A 195 -17.62 -17.19 13.77
CA PHE A 195 -17.07 -16.85 12.46
C PHE A 195 -18.19 -16.61 11.45
N ASP A 196 -18.21 -15.43 10.86
CA ASP A 196 -19.10 -15.11 9.75
C ASP A 196 -18.54 -15.66 8.43
N ALA A 197 -18.83 -16.94 8.15
CA ALA A 197 -18.40 -17.60 6.91
C ALA A 197 -19.07 -17.01 5.67
N GLY A 198 -20.34 -16.58 5.78
CA GLY A 198 -21.06 -15.97 4.67
C GLY A 198 -20.47 -14.65 4.24
N GLY A 199 -20.30 -13.73 5.21
CA GLY A 199 -19.63 -12.43 4.97
C GLY A 199 -18.21 -12.60 4.43
N PHE A 200 -17.44 -13.56 4.98
CA PHE A 200 -16.10 -13.86 4.50
C PHE A 200 -16.07 -14.29 3.03
N VAL A 201 -16.91 -15.23 2.62
CA VAL A 201 -16.96 -15.72 1.23
C VAL A 201 -17.34 -14.57 0.28
N ILE A 202 -18.36 -13.80 0.62
CA ILE A 202 -18.86 -12.72 -0.24
C ILE A 202 -17.78 -11.62 -0.41
N VAL A 203 -17.20 -11.12 0.70
CA VAL A 203 -16.20 -10.04 0.64
C VAL A 203 -14.92 -10.51 -0.04
N THR A 204 -14.48 -11.74 0.23
CA THR A 204 -13.28 -12.32 -0.35
C THR A 204 -13.43 -12.54 -1.85
N ALA A 205 -14.58 -13.05 -2.29
CA ALA A 205 -14.91 -13.20 -3.71
C ALA A 205 -14.94 -11.83 -4.41
N GLY A 206 -15.57 -10.84 -3.78
CA GLY A 206 -15.65 -9.47 -4.33
C GLY A 206 -14.28 -8.80 -4.48
N ILE A 207 -13.48 -8.79 -3.42
CA ILE A 207 -12.13 -8.23 -3.43
C ILE A 207 -11.23 -9.00 -4.40
N GLY A 208 -11.26 -10.33 -4.34
CA GLY A 208 -10.46 -11.21 -5.19
C GLY A 208 -10.77 -11.00 -6.67
N ALA A 209 -12.05 -10.95 -7.05
CA ALA A 209 -12.47 -10.71 -8.42
C ALA A 209 -11.99 -9.34 -8.95
N ILE A 210 -12.13 -8.28 -8.17
CA ILE A 210 -11.68 -6.93 -8.56
C ILE A 210 -10.16 -6.88 -8.70
N LEU A 211 -9.41 -7.34 -7.68
CA LEU A 211 -7.95 -7.29 -7.73
C LEU A 211 -7.38 -8.18 -8.84
N TYR A 212 -7.99 -9.34 -9.10
CA TYR A 212 -7.63 -10.22 -10.19
C TYR A 212 -7.88 -9.56 -11.55
N ALA A 213 -9.06 -8.98 -11.76
CA ALA A 213 -9.40 -8.29 -13.01
C ALA A 213 -8.47 -7.09 -13.26
N LEU A 214 -8.17 -6.28 -12.23
CA LEU A 214 -7.22 -5.17 -12.33
C LEU A 214 -5.80 -5.65 -12.60
N GLY A 215 -5.37 -6.77 -12.01
CA GLY A 215 -4.07 -7.36 -12.27
C GLY A 215 -3.87 -7.81 -13.73
N ARG A 216 -4.95 -8.29 -14.38
CA ARG A 216 -4.98 -8.66 -15.82
C ARG A 216 -5.17 -7.47 -16.74
N GLY A 217 -6.00 -6.50 -16.34
CA GLY A 217 -6.51 -5.42 -17.18
C GLY A 217 -5.51 -4.30 -17.43
N ARG A 218 -4.28 -4.61 -17.81
CA ARG A 218 -3.22 -3.61 -18.05
C ARG A 218 -3.34 -2.86 -19.37
N THR A 219 -4.10 -3.39 -20.32
CA THR A 219 -4.44 -2.74 -21.59
C THR A 219 -5.95 -2.55 -21.69
N LEU A 220 -6.40 -1.61 -22.53
CA LEU A 220 -7.83 -1.36 -22.71
C LEU A 220 -8.56 -2.61 -23.22
N GLU A 221 -7.96 -3.35 -24.15
CA GLU A 221 -8.52 -4.58 -24.70
C GLU A 221 -8.73 -5.66 -23.61
N LEU A 222 -7.71 -5.89 -22.78
CA LEU A 222 -7.79 -6.85 -21.68
C LEU A 222 -8.78 -6.40 -20.61
N LEU A 223 -8.82 -5.11 -20.28
CA LEU A 223 -9.77 -4.57 -19.29
C LEU A 223 -11.21 -4.75 -19.76
N MET A 224 -11.49 -4.48 -21.04
CA MET A 224 -12.81 -4.59 -21.64
C MET A 224 -13.18 -6.01 -22.07
N SER A 225 -12.28 -6.99 -21.88
CA SER A 225 -12.57 -8.38 -22.20
C SER A 225 -13.79 -8.89 -21.39
N PRO A 226 -14.63 -9.78 -21.96
CA PRO A 226 -15.85 -10.26 -21.30
C PRO A 226 -15.58 -10.83 -19.91
N LEU A 227 -14.50 -11.58 -19.74
CA LEU A 227 -14.12 -12.14 -18.45
C LEU A 227 -13.81 -11.04 -17.41
N ASN A 228 -13.02 -10.03 -17.78
CA ASN A 228 -12.68 -8.95 -16.85
C ASN A 228 -13.90 -8.11 -16.47
N MET A 229 -14.79 -7.84 -17.44
CA MET A 229 -16.03 -7.11 -17.18
C MET A 229 -16.94 -7.90 -16.22
N VAL A 230 -17.07 -9.22 -16.40
CA VAL A 230 -17.83 -10.08 -15.48
C VAL A 230 -17.21 -10.07 -14.09
N LEU A 231 -15.88 -10.13 -13.97
CA LEU A 231 -15.17 -10.10 -12.70
C LEU A 231 -15.32 -8.75 -11.99
N ILE A 232 -15.20 -7.63 -12.70
CA ILE A 232 -15.35 -6.29 -12.11
C ILE A 232 -16.79 -6.07 -11.65
N VAL A 233 -17.76 -6.30 -12.55
CA VAL A 233 -19.19 -6.12 -12.23
C VAL A 233 -19.62 -7.10 -11.13
N GLY A 234 -19.27 -8.38 -11.27
CA GLY A 234 -19.56 -9.40 -10.26
C GLY A 234 -18.90 -9.08 -8.91
N GLY A 235 -17.66 -8.60 -8.92
CA GLY A 235 -16.94 -8.17 -7.73
C GLY A 235 -17.60 -6.97 -7.03
N ILE A 236 -18.02 -5.96 -7.80
CA ILE A 236 -18.76 -4.81 -7.26
C ILE A 236 -20.10 -5.26 -6.68
N LEU A 237 -20.86 -6.09 -7.40
CA LEU A 237 -22.14 -6.63 -6.91
C LEU A 237 -21.95 -7.47 -5.64
N ALA A 238 -20.88 -8.26 -5.55
CA ALA A 238 -20.53 -9.02 -4.35
C ALA A 238 -20.22 -8.07 -3.17
N LEU A 239 -19.48 -6.99 -3.37
CA LEU A 239 -19.22 -6.00 -2.31
C LEU A 239 -20.49 -5.25 -1.89
N ILE A 240 -21.37 -4.93 -2.82
CA ILE A 240 -22.68 -4.35 -2.49
C ILE A 240 -23.52 -5.35 -1.67
N ALA A 241 -23.60 -6.60 -2.12
CA ALA A 241 -24.27 -7.67 -1.38
C ALA A 241 -23.67 -7.87 0.01
N PHE A 242 -22.34 -7.80 0.14
CA PHE A 242 -21.63 -7.85 1.42
C PHE A 242 -22.11 -6.73 2.37
N VAL A 243 -22.23 -5.49 1.90
CA VAL A 243 -22.70 -4.38 2.74
C VAL A 243 -24.12 -4.64 3.29
N PHE A 244 -25.03 -5.14 2.44
CA PHE A 244 -26.38 -5.49 2.89
C PHE A 244 -26.42 -6.69 3.84
N TYR A 245 -25.60 -7.70 3.56
CA TYR A 245 -25.48 -8.90 4.38
C TYR A 245 -24.91 -8.57 5.75
N GLU A 246 -23.78 -7.86 5.78
CA GLU A 246 -23.02 -7.53 6.98
C GLU A 246 -23.79 -6.64 7.96
N ASN A 247 -24.57 -5.70 7.44
CA ASN A 247 -25.42 -4.82 8.27
C ASN A 247 -26.55 -5.57 9.01
N ARG A 248 -26.83 -6.83 8.65
CA ARG A 248 -27.83 -7.70 9.31
C ARG A 248 -27.22 -8.68 10.30
N GLN A 249 -25.89 -8.77 10.36
CA GLN A 249 -25.21 -9.72 11.25
C GLN A 249 -25.06 -9.14 12.67
N GLU A 250 -25.33 -9.97 13.67
CA GLU A 250 -25.09 -9.63 15.09
C GLU A 250 -23.60 -9.55 15.41
N GLN A 251 -22.79 -10.40 14.78
CA GLN A 251 -21.35 -10.46 14.94
C GLN A 251 -20.67 -10.35 13.57
N PRO A 252 -20.62 -9.14 12.98
CA PRO A 252 -20.11 -8.93 11.66
C PRO A 252 -18.60 -9.20 11.57
N LEU A 253 -18.13 -9.71 10.41
CA LEU A 253 -16.71 -9.89 10.11
C LEU A 253 -15.98 -8.56 10.07
N LEU A 254 -16.60 -7.57 9.41
CA LEU A 254 -16.12 -6.20 9.29
C LEU A 254 -17.24 -5.23 9.71
N ASN A 255 -17.10 -4.59 10.84
CA ASN A 255 -18.10 -3.65 11.32
C ASN A 255 -18.11 -2.36 10.48
N LEU A 256 -19.05 -2.27 9.55
CA LEU A 256 -19.18 -1.13 8.63
C LEU A 256 -19.60 0.17 9.31
N SER A 257 -19.96 0.14 10.62
CA SER A 257 -20.27 1.35 11.38
C SER A 257 -19.11 2.35 11.46
N VAL A 258 -17.88 1.91 11.25
CA VAL A 258 -16.70 2.79 11.18
C VAL A 258 -16.84 3.84 10.07
N PHE A 259 -17.53 3.52 8.97
CA PHE A 259 -17.79 4.48 7.89
C PHE A 259 -18.84 5.56 8.25
N LYS A 260 -19.61 5.36 9.33
CA LYS A 260 -20.49 6.39 9.88
C LYS A 260 -19.70 7.49 10.62
N VAL A 261 -18.43 7.25 10.93
CA VAL A 261 -17.52 8.24 11.53
C VAL A 261 -16.95 9.12 10.41
N PRO A 262 -17.33 10.40 10.28
CA PRO A 262 -16.93 11.24 9.15
C PRO A 262 -15.42 11.36 8.99
N THR A 263 -14.68 11.54 10.11
CA THR A 263 -13.22 11.62 10.10
C THR A 263 -12.58 10.36 9.53
N TYR A 264 -13.12 9.17 9.84
CA TYR A 264 -12.63 7.92 9.28
C TYR A 264 -12.88 7.83 7.78
N SER A 265 -14.13 8.08 7.34
CA SER A 265 -14.49 8.00 5.92
C SER A 265 -13.71 8.99 5.05
N ILE A 266 -13.52 10.22 5.55
CA ILE A 266 -12.71 11.23 4.88
C ILE A 266 -11.23 10.81 4.85
N SER A 267 -10.72 10.23 5.93
CA SER A 267 -9.33 9.72 5.93
C SER A 267 -9.12 8.64 4.87
N ILE A 268 -10.09 7.76 4.65
CA ILE A 268 -10.07 6.76 3.58
C ILE A 268 -10.03 7.44 2.20
N LEU A 269 -10.90 8.41 1.94
CA LEU A 269 -10.92 9.14 0.68
C LEU A 269 -9.58 9.81 0.39
N VAL A 270 -9.03 10.52 1.38
CA VAL A 270 -7.75 11.22 1.30
C VAL A 270 -6.59 10.24 1.05
N THR A 271 -6.53 9.14 1.80
CA THR A 271 -5.47 8.13 1.65
C THR A 271 -5.60 7.35 0.34
N SER A 272 -6.81 7.14 -0.18
CA SER A 272 -7.06 6.56 -1.50
C SER A 272 -6.55 7.47 -2.62
N ALA A 273 -6.88 8.77 -2.57
CA ALA A 273 -6.36 9.75 -3.54
C ALA A 273 -4.83 9.86 -3.51
N ALA A 274 -4.24 9.91 -2.30
CA ALA A 274 -2.79 9.90 -2.13
C ALA A 274 -2.14 8.62 -2.67
N SER A 275 -2.81 7.48 -2.53
CA SER A 275 -2.34 6.19 -3.07
C SER A 275 -2.38 6.16 -4.60
N ILE A 276 -3.47 6.64 -5.22
CA ILE A 276 -3.54 6.81 -6.67
C ILE A 276 -2.40 7.70 -7.16
N GLY A 277 -2.19 8.85 -6.51
CA GLY A 277 -1.11 9.77 -6.83
C GLY A 277 0.28 9.14 -6.67
N LEU A 278 0.53 8.36 -5.61
CA LEU A 278 1.81 7.67 -5.41
C LEU A 278 2.07 6.65 -6.52
N PHE A 279 1.11 5.77 -6.77
CA PHE A 279 1.27 4.67 -7.72
C PHE A 279 1.27 5.13 -9.17
N SER A 280 0.60 6.27 -9.49
CA SER A 280 0.78 6.92 -10.80
C SER A 280 2.25 7.27 -11.05
N GLY A 281 2.94 7.85 -10.07
CA GLY A 281 4.36 8.16 -10.22
C GLY A 281 5.25 6.93 -10.30
N ILE A 282 4.97 5.87 -9.54
CA ILE A 282 5.71 4.60 -9.65
C ILE A 282 5.61 4.03 -11.06
N PHE A 283 4.49 4.24 -11.76
CA PHE A 283 4.29 3.80 -13.13
C PHE A 283 4.84 4.79 -14.17
N LEU A 284 4.52 6.09 -14.06
CA LEU A 284 4.83 7.08 -15.08
C LEU A 284 6.31 7.53 -15.08
N LEU A 285 6.95 7.64 -13.91
CA LEU A 285 8.33 8.13 -13.83
C LEU A 285 9.36 7.23 -14.52
N PRO A 286 9.31 5.89 -14.40
CA PRO A 286 10.19 5.02 -15.19
C PRO A 286 10.01 5.20 -16.70
N LEU A 287 8.77 5.33 -17.17
CA LEU A 287 8.49 5.58 -18.60
C LEU A 287 9.08 6.92 -19.06
N LEU A 288 8.97 7.96 -18.23
CA LEU A 288 9.56 9.26 -18.50
C LEU A 288 11.09 9.17 -18.62
N ILE A 289 11.74 8.55 -17.63
CA ILE A 289 13.22 8.48 -17.56
C ILE A 289 13.80 7.62 -18.67
N GLN A 290 13.17 6.48 -18.98
CA GLN A 290 13.71 5.52 -19.93
C GLN A 290 13.30 5.84 -21.37
N ASN A 291 12.02 6.14 -21.62
CA ASN A 291 11.50 6.30 -22.98
C ASN A 291 11.66 7.73 -23.54
N VAL A 292 11.63 8.75 -22.66
CA VAL A 292 11.77 10.15 -23.08
C VAL A 292 13.22 10.62 -22.99
N TYR A 293 13.84 10.46 -21.81
CA TYR A 293 15.20 10.95 -21.60
C TYR A 293 16.28 9.92 -21.94
N SER A 294 15.92 8.69 -22.32
CA SER A 294 16.85 7.60 -22.66
C SER A 294 17.91 7.34 -21.56
N LEU A 295 17.55 7.61 -20.32
CA LEU A 295 18.38 7.38 -19.15
C LEU A 295 18.10 5.98 -18.60
N GLY A 296 19.16 5.18 -18.39
CA GLY A 296 19.02 3.79 -18.00
C GLY A 296 18.39 3.54 -16.61
N GLU A 297 18.23 2.26 -16.30
CA GLU A 297 17.58 1.78 -15.07
C GLU A 297 18.20 2.30 -13.77
N ILE A 298 19.54 2.50 -13.74
CA ILE A 298 20.24 3.03 -12.57
C ILE A 298 19.75 4.44 -12.23
N LYS A 299 19.62 5.33 -13.23
CA LYS A 299 19.08 6.68 -13.01
C LYS A 299 17.61 6.66 -12.62
N THR A 300 16.84 5.72 -13.17
CA THR A 300 15.47 5.47 -12.73
C THR A 300 15.40 5.08 -11.25
N GLY A 301 16.27 4.18 -10.79
CA GLY A 301 16.37 3.81 -9.38
C GLY A 301 16.79 4.98 -8.48
N LEU A 302 17.81 5.75 -8.90
CA LEU A 302 18.29 6.93 -8.18
C LEU A 302 17.20 7.99 -8.00
N LEU A 303 16.24 8.09 -8.93
CA LEU A 303 15.11 9.02 -8.83
C LEU A 303 14.22 8.76 -7.61
N PHE A 304 14.06 7.50 -7.20
CA PHE A 304 13.19 7.12 -6.08
C PHE A 304 13.86 7.20 -4.71
N LEU A 305 15.20 7.10 -4.63
CA LEU A 305 15.92 7.07 -3.35
C LEU A 305 15.72 8.36 -2.51
N PRO A 306 15.96 9.58 -3.04
CA PRO A 306 15.73 10.80 -2.27
C PRO A 306 14.27 11.00 -1.90
N ALA A 307 13.34 10.63 -2.80
CA ALA A 307 11.90 10.72 -2.54
C ALA A 307 11.48 9.80 -1.38
N ALA A 308 12.00 8.57 -1.33
CA ALA A 308 11.73 7.64 -0.24
C ALA A 308 12.34 8.10 1.09
N ALA A 309 13.57 8.60 1.08
CA ALA A 309 14.24 9.17 2.25
C ALA A 309 13.47 10.38 2.80
N ALA A 310 13.06 11.30 1.91
CA ALA A 310 12.26 12.46 2.25
C ALA A 310 10.88 12.03 2.80
N SER A 311 10.21 11.07 2.16
CA SER A 311 8.93 10.54 2.64
C SER A 311 9.05 9.96 4.05
N GLY A 312 10.06 9.14 4.32
CA GLY A 312 10.32 8.56 5.65
C GLY A 312 10.58 9.63 6.73
N LEU A 313 11.41 10.63 6.42
CA LEU A 313 11.69 11.75 7.32
C LEU A 313 10.41 12.54 7.62
N PHE A 314 9.69 12.96 6.59
CA PHE A 314 8.49 13.76 6.72
C PHE A 314 7.29 12.99 7.29
N MET A 315 7.25 11.65 7.19
CA MET A 315 6.31 10.82 7.96
C MET A 315 6.51 10.95 9.46
N SER A 316 7.74 10.89 9.93
CA SER A 316 8.05 11.04 11.36
C SER A 316 7.78 12.46 11.85
N LEU A 317 8.17 13.47 11.08
CA LEU A 317 7.88 14.88 11.37
C LEU A 317 6.37 15.17 11.34
N GLY A 318 5.68 14.68 10.32
CA GLY A 318 4.23 14.79 10.17
C GLY A 318 3.48 14.10 11.31
N GLY A 319 3.94 12.92 11.74
CA GLY A 319 3.40 12.22 12.89
C GLY A 319 3.52 13.03 14.18
N ARG A 320 4.71 13.61 14.46
CA ARG A 320 4.91 14.50 15.61
C ARG A 320 4.03 15.75 15.55
N LEU A 321 3.90 16.34 14.37
CA LEU A 321 3.10 17.53 14.17
C LEU A 321 1.60 17.22 14.30
N LEU A 322 1.16 16.04 13.83
CA LEU A 322 -0.19 15.53 14.03
C LEU A 322 -0.52 15.43 15.54
N ASP A 323 0.39 14.83 16.32
CA ASP A 323 0.19 14.65 17.77
C ASP A 323 0.12 16.00 18.51
N LYS A 324 0.85 17.03 18.03
CA LYS A 324 0.90 18.35 18.66
C LYS A 324 -0.17 19.34 18.20
N LYS A 325 -0.45 19.41 16.89
CA LYS A 325 -1.28 20.45 16.27
C LYS A 325 -2.56 19.89 15.60
N GLY A 326 -2.69 18.55 15.52
CA GLY A 326 -3.82 17.92 14.87
C GLY A 326 -3.68 17.81 13.34
N PRO A 327 -4.63 17.10 12.68
CA PRO A 327 -4.52 16.73 11.26
C PRO A 327 -4.63 17.91 10.30
N LYS A 328 -5.37 18.96 10.63
CA LYS A 328 -5.59 20.12 9.77
C LYS A 328 -4.30 20.89 9.41
N PHE A 329 -3.28 20.80 10.26
CA PHE A 329 -1.99 21.46 10.05
C PHE A 329 -0.95 20.59 9.34
N VAL A 330 -1.26 19.33 9.09
CA VAL A 330 -0.31 18.37 8.54
C VAL A 330 -0.79 17.78 7.22
N VAL A 331 -2.03 17.28 7.19
CA VAL A 331 -2.55 16.55 6.03
C VAL A 331 -2.79 17.47 4.83
N PRO A 332 -3.51 18.61 4.95
CA PRO A 332 -3.72 19.49 3.80
C PRO A 332 -2.43 20.04 3.20
N PRO A 333 -1.46 20.58 3.99
CA PRO A 333 -0.18 21.00 3.44
C PRO A 333 0.58 19.85 2.77
N GLY A 334 0.57 18.65 3.36
CA GLY A 334 1.22 17.47 2.79
C GLY A 334 0.65 17.12 1.41
N LEU A 335 -0.68 17.05 1.29
CA LEU A 335 -1.34 16.80 0.01
C LEU A 335 -1.11 17.93 -0.99
N ALA A 336 -1.14 19.19 -0.55
CA ALA A 336 -0.88 20.33 -1.42
C ALA A 336 0.56 20.32 -1.98
N ILE A 337 1.56 19.98 -1.15
CA ILE A 337 2.95 19.81 -1.57
C ILE A 337 3.05 18.67 -2.60
N MET A 338 2.40 17.53 -2.34
CA MET A 338 2.38 16.39 -3.27
C MET A 338 1.72 16.76 -4.59
N ALA A 339 0.57 17.46 -4.53
CA ALA A 339 -0.16 17.94 -5.71
C ALA A 339 0.66 18.94 -6.52
N ALA A 340 1.25 19.94 -5.88
CA ALA A 340 2.09 20.95 -6.55
C ALA A 340 3.31 20.34 -7.22
N ALA A 341 4.00 19.40 -6.56
CA ALA A 341 5.14 18.72 -7.16
C ALA A 341 4.71 17.82 -8.33
N THR A 342 3.55 17.14 -8.22
CA THR A 342 2.99 16.34 -9.32
C THR A 342 2.55 17.24 -10.49
N LEU A 343 1.98 18.41 -10.20
CA LEU A 343 1.66 19.42 -11.20
C LEU A 343 2.94 19.95 -11.88
N GLY A 344 4.03 20.18 -11.13
CA GLY A 344 5.32 20.53 -11.71
C GLY A 344 5.83 19.50 -12.72
N LEU A 345 5.57 18.21 -12.50
CA LEU A 345 5.90 17.13 -13.43
C LEU A 345 5.04 17.15 -14.71
N SER A 346 3.95 17.91 -14.79
CA SER A 346 3.14 18.07 -16.00
C SER A 346 3.64 19.14 -16.96
N PHE A 347 4.70 19.88 -16.61
CA PHE A 347 5.29 20.96 -17.42
C PHE A 347 6.72 20.64 -17.87
N LEU A 348 7.07 19.36 -17.98
CA LEU A 348 8.40 18.96 -18.44
C LEU A 348 8.56 19.15 -19.95
N SER A 349 9.79 19.48 -20.38
CA SER A 349 10.23 19.56 -21.77
C SER A 349 11.34 18.54 -22.06
N LEU A 350 11.68 18.33 -23.31
CA LEU A 350 12.80 17.44 -23.69
C LEU A 350 14.16 17.91 -23.12
N ASP A 351 14.30 19.24 -22.89
CA ASP A 351 15.51 19.85 -22.33
C ASP A 351 15.52 19.92 -20.80
N THR A 352 14.48 19.40 -20.14
CA THR A 352 14.42 19.46 -18.67
C THR A 352 15.54 18.61 -18.05
N PRO A 353 16.40 19.19 -17.22
CA PRO A 353 17.51 18.47 -16.64
C PRO A 353 17.03 17.45 -15.59
N PHE A 354 17.70 16.29 -15.52
CA PHE A 354 17.38 15.20 -14.62
C PHE A 354 17.26 15.63 -13.13
N TRP A 355 18.12 16.55 -12.69
CA TRP A 355 18.08 17.04 -11.30
C TRP A 355 16.76 17.75 -10.94
N TRP A 356 16.09 18.39 -11.92
CA TRP A 356 14.79 19.02 -11.71
C TRP A 356 13.69 17.98 -11.46
N ILE A 357 13.68 16.91 -12.24
CA ILE A 357 12.76 15.78 -12.04
C ILE A 357 13.01 15.11 -10.69
N LEU A 358 14.30 14.94 -10.33
CA LEU A 358 14.71 14.42 -9.02
C LEU A 358 14.20 15.30 -7.87
N LEU A 359 14.33 16.62 -8.00
CA LEU A 359 13.85 17.60 -7.03
C LEU A 359 12.33 17.51 -6.86
N LEU A 360 11.58 17.56 -7.97
CA LEU A 360 10.11 17.46 -7.95
C LEU A 360 9.64 16.14 -7.31
N ASN A 361 10.25 15.01 -7.68
CA ASN A 361 9.90 13.72 -7.07
C ASN A 361 10.27 13.66 -5.58
N THR A 362 11.35 14.31 -5.16
CA THR A 362 11.73 14.42 -3.74
C THR A 362 10.70 15.24 -2.95
N ILE A 363 10.29 16.40 -3.47
CA ILE A 363 9.22 17.23 -2.88
C ILE A 363 7.91 16.47 -2.81
N ARG A 364 7.58 15.69 -3.85
CA ARG A 364 6.41 14.80 -3.87
C ARG A 364 6.49 13.77 -2.75
N GLY A 365 7.66 13.19 -2.50
CA GLY A 365 7.92 12.29 -1.36
C GLY A 365 7.68 12.97 0.00
N MET A 366 8.12 14.23 0.20
CA MET A 366 7.82 15.02 1.40
C MET A 366 6.32 15.14 1.64
N GLY A 367 5.58 15.55 0.59
CA GLY A 367 4.12 15.67 0.64
C GLY A 367 3.42 14.36 0.99
N MET A 368 3.88 13.25 0.41
CA MET A 368 3.38 11.90 0.70
C MET A 368 3.57 11.54 2.18
N GLY A 369 4.75 11.81 2.73
CA GLY A 369 5.05 11.54 4.15
C GLY A 369 4.13 12.31 5.10
N MET A 370 3.90 13.59 4.83
CA MET A 370 3.02 14.43 5.63
C MET A 370 1.53 14.15 5.41
N GLY A 371 1.13 13.72 4.20
CA GLY A 371 -0.28 13.54 3.86
C GLY A 371 -0.85 12.19 4.29
N ASN A 372 -0.23 11.10 3.88
CA ASN A 372 -0.82 9.76 3.91
C ASN A 372 -0.91 9.15 5.33
N MET A 373 0.21 8.99 6.03
CA MET A 373 0.21 8.36 7.36
C MET A 373 -0.49 9.20 8.43
N PRO A 374 -0.33 10.53 8.50
CA PRO A 374 -1.13 11.35 9.39
C PRO A 374 -2.64 11.28 9.12
N ALA A 375 -3.09 11.20 7.85
CA ALA A 375 -4.49 11.01 7.52
C ALA A 375 -5.00 9.65 8.02
N THR A 376 -4.25 8.57 7.77
CA THR A 376 -4.57 7.22 8.29
C THR A 376 -4.69 7.24 9.81
N THR A 377 -3.72 7.83 10.51
CA THR A 377 -3.71 7.91 11.98
C THR A 377 -4.89 8.69 12.51
N SER A 378 -5.24 9.81 11.88
CA SER A 378 -6.41 10.61 12.25
C SER A 378 -7.71 9.82 12.13
N GLY A 379 -7.91 9.10 11.02
CA GLY A 379 -9.06 8.22 10.83
C GLY A 379 -9.14 7.11 11.86
N MET A 380 -8.02 6.43 12.13
CA MET A 380 -7.95 5.36 13.13
C MET A 380 -8.17 5.87 14.57
N ASN A 381 -7.74 7.09 14.90
CA ASN A 381 -7.98 7.68 16.20
C ASN A 381 -9.46 8.05 16.45
N ALA A 382 -10.22 8.27 15.38
CA ALA A 382 -11.63 8.66 15.45
C ALA A 382 -12.57 7.47 15.72
N ILE A 383 -12.14 6.24 15.42
CA ILE A 383 -12.95 5.04 15.65
C ILE A 383 -12.70 4.43 17.04
N PRO A 384 -13.65 3.62 17.58
CA PRO A 384 -13.47 2.89 18.84
C PRO A 384 -12.26 1.95 18.79
N GLU A 385 -11.55 1.80 19.92
CA GLU A 385 -10.31 1.00 20.00
C GLU A 385 -10.50 -0.47 19.59
N HIS A 386 -11.66 -1.05 19.93
CA HIS A 386 -11.97 -2.44 19.58
C HIS A 386 -12.17 -2.64 18.07
N LEU A 387 -12.47 -1.57 17.31
CA LEU A 387 -12.66 -1.63 15.85
C LEU A 387 -11.38 -1.28 15.06
N VAL A 388 -10.28 -0.90 15.72
CA VAL A 388 -9.05 -0.46 15.03
C VAL A 388 -8.49 -1.54 14.11
N ALA A 389 -8.53 -2.82 14.48
CA ALA A 389 -8.05 -3.90 13.62
C ALA A 389 -8.89 -4.03 12.34
N GLN A 390 -10.22 -3.95 12.47
CA GLN A 390 -11.15 -3.99 11.34
C GLN A 390 -11.05 -2.74 10.48
N GLY A 391 -11.00 -1.55 11.09
CA GLY A 391 -10.77 -0.28 10.39
C GLY A 391 -9.44 -0.26 9.64
N SER A 392 -8.37 -0.80 10.23
CA SER A 392 -7.08 -0.94 9.56
C SER A 392 -7.16 -1.90 8.35
N ALA A 393 -7.90 -3.01 8.48
CA ALA A 393 -8.12 -3.94 7.37
C ALA A 393 -8.84 -3.25 6.22
N MET A 394 -9.94 -2.54 6.49
CA MET A 394 -10.70 -1.79 5.47
C MET A 394 -9.85 -0.71 4.80
N ASN A 395 -9.07 0.06 5.58
CA ASN A 395 -8.16 1.06 5.03
C ASN A 395 -7.13 0.41 4.08
N ASN A 396 -6.51 -0.71 4.48
CA ASN A 396 -5.55 -1.41 3.63
C ASN A 396 -6.19 -2.00 2.37
N ILE A 397 -7.39 -2.56 2.45
CA ILE A 397 -8.14 -3.08 1.30
C ILE A 397 -8.44 -1.95 0.31
N LEU A 398 -9.02 -0.85 0.78
CA LEU A 398 -9.38 0.28 -0.07
C LEU A 398 -8.14 0.95 -0.67
N ARG A 399 -7.06 1.07 0.09
CA ARG A 399 -5.76 1.53 -0.42
C ARG A 399 -5.21 0.61 -1.51
N GLN A 400 -5.30 -0.71 -1.33
CA GLN A 400 -4.87 -1.72 -2.31
C GLN A 400 -5.66 -1.58 -3.62
N ILE A 401 -6.99 -1.51 -3.52
CA ILE A 401 -7.87 -1.33 -4.69
C ILE A 401 -7.57 0.00 -5.38
N SER A 402 -7.46 1.10 -4.62
CA SER A 402 -7.16 2.43 -5.16
C SER A 402 -5.80 2.48 -5.87
N SER A 403 -4.79 1.83 -5.30
CA SER A 403 -3.46 1.72 -5.92
C SER A 403 -3.51 0.96 -7.24
N SER A 404 -4.22 -0.17 -7.27
CA SER A 404 -4.39 -0.99 -8.47
C SER A 404 -5.19 -0.24 -9.55
N LEU A 405 -6.27 0.43 -9.17
CA LEU A 405 -7.04 1.30 -10.07
C LEU A 405 -6.17 2.43 -10.66
N GLY A 406 -5.33 3.06 -9.81
CA GLY A 406 -4.41 4.09 -10.27
C GLY A 406 -3.44 3.58 -11.35
N ILE A 407 -2.79 2.45 -11.10
CA ILE A 407 -1.87 1.84 -12.08
C ILE A 407 -2.59 1.52 -13.39
N VAL A 408 -3.73 0.84 -13.33
CA VAL A 408 -4.50 0.43 -14.52
C VAL A 408 -4.98 1.65 -15.31
N PHE A 409 -5.54 2.64 -14.62
CA PHE A 409 -6.01 3.87 -15.24
C PHE A 409 -4.88 4.58 -16.01
N PHE A 410 -3.74 4.81 -15.36
CA PHE A 410 -2.63 5.51 -15.99
C PHE A 410 -1.92 4.67 -17.07
N SER A 411 -1.92 3.34 -16.96
CA SER A 411 -1.41 2.45 -18.00
C SER A 411 -2.24 2.57 -19.29
N ILE A 412 -3.56 2.45 -19.15
CA ILE A 412 -4.48 2.57 -20.28
C ILE A 412 -4.48 3.99 -20.87
N TYR A 413 -4.51 5.01 -19.98
CA TYR A 413 -4.43 6.40 -20.41
C TYR A 413 -3.18 6.65 -21.25
N TYR A 414 -2.02 6.18 -20.79
CA TYR A 414 -0.75 6.31 -21.49
C TYR A 414 -0.80 5.65 -22.88
N GLU A 415 -1.31 4.42 -22.95
CA GLU A 415 -1.35 3.64 -24.19
C GLU A 415 -2.28 4.30 -25.24
N VAL A 416 -3.52 4.58 -24.83
CA VAL A 416 -4.55 5.16 -25.71
C VAL A 416 -4.19 6.58 -26.13
N ARG A 417 -3.73 7.40 -25.19
CA ARG A 417 -3.45 8.82 -25.46
C ARG A 417 -2.21 9.00 -26.32
N ARG A 418 -1.15 8.21 -26.08
CA ARG A 418 0.05 8.22 -26.91
C ARG A 418 -0.28 7.86 -28.35
N ALA A 419 -1.01 6.77 -28.58
CA ALA A 419 -1.43 6.36 -29.91
C ALA A 419 -2.28 7.43 -30.62
N ALA A 420 -3.18 8.11 -29.88
CA ALA A 420 -3.99 9.20 -30.42
C ALA A 420 -3.15 10.42 -30.80
N ILE A 421 -2.14 10.79 -30.03
CA ILE A 421 -1.24 11.92 -30.33
C ILE A 421 -0.36 11.58 -31.54
N GLU A 422 0.23 10.38 -31.60
CA GLU A 422 1.05 9.92 -32.73
C GLU A 422 0.24 9.90 -34.05
N ALA A 423 -1.05 9.55 -33.99
CA ALA A 423 -1.92 9.52 -35.16
C ALA A 423 -2.41 10.91 -35.59
N SER A 424 -2.53 11.88 -34.68
CA SER A 424 -3.13 13.19 -34.94
C SER A 424 -2.14 14.34 -35.17
N THR A 425 -0.85 14.11 -34.84
CA THR A 425 0.20 15.14 -34.89
C THR A 425 1.42 14.64 -35.66
N SER A 426 2.25 15.58 -36.14
CA SER A 426 3.54 15.27 -36.76
C SER A 426 4.69 15.14 -35.72
N LEU A 427 4.36 14.97 -34.46
CA LEU A 427 5.34 14.79 -33.39
C LEU A 427 6.04 13.43 -33.56
N ASP A 428 7.33 13.41 -33.24
CA ASP A 428 8.04 12.15 -33.12
C ASP A 428 7.55 11.35 -31.87
N THR A 429 7.87 10.08 -31.81
CA THR A 429 7.44 9.18 -30.73
C THR A 429 7.90 9.69 -29.35
N GLN A 430 9.06 10.35 -29.27
CA GLN A 430 9.61 10.87 -28.01
C GLN A 430 8.77 12.05 -27.51
N ALA A 431 8.47 13.02 -28.38
CA ALA A 431 7.64 14.18 -28.03
C ALA A 431 6.19 13.79 -27.73
N ALA A 432 5.61 12.86 -28.49
CA ALA A 432 4.28 12.32 -28.22
C ALA A 432 4.21 11.61 -26.86
N THR A 433 5.25 10.84 -26.52
CA THR A 433 5.37 10.19 -25.21
C THR A 433 5.47 11.22 -24.09
N LEU A 434 6.30 12.26 -24.24
CA LEU A 434 6.43 13.33 -23.25
C LEU A 434 5.10 14.07 -23.03
N GLN A 435 4.41 14.45 -24.10
CA GLN A 435 3.10 15.10 -24.00
C GLN A 435 2.09 14.23 -23.27
N THR A 436 2.02 12.94 -23.60
CA THR A 436 1.14 11.98 -22.90
C THR A 436 1.44 11.89 -21.41
N LEU A 437 2.72 11.84 -21.04
CA LEU A 437 3.14 11.78 -19.64
C LEU A 437 2.83 13.08 -18.90
N ASN A 438 3.03 14.23 -19.52
CA ASN A 438 2.67 15.54 -18.95
C ASN A 438 1.16 15.61 -18.66
N GLU A 439 0.32 15.20 -19.61
CA GLU A 439 -1.14 15.12 -19.41
C GLU A 439 -1.51 14.13 -18.30
N ALA A 440 -0.85 12.96 -18.22
CA ALA A 440 -1.08 11.98 -17.17
C ALA A 440 -0.69 12.52 -15.77
N PHE A 441 0.43 13.23 -15.65
CA PHE A 441 0.80 13.91 -14.41
C PHE A 441 -0.19 15.02 -14.03
N LEU A 442 -0.72 15.76 -15.02
CA LEU A 442 -1.77 16.76 -14.77
C LEU A 442 -3.03 16.11 -14.20
N VAL A 443 -3.50 15.00 -14.78
CA VAL A 443 -4.66 14.25 -14.25
C VAL A 443 -4.39 13.76 -12.82
N SER A 444 -3.20 13.23 -12.57
CA SER A 444 -2.80 12.80 -11.21
C SER A 444 -2.78 13.98 -10.22
N ALA A 445 -2.30 15.14 -10.64
CA ALA A 445 -2.29 16.35 -9.82
C ALA A 445 -3.71 16.84 -9.50
N ILE A 446 -4.63 16.80 -10.48
CA ILE A 446 -6.05 17.18 -10.29
C ILE A 446 -6.70 16.28 -9.24
N ILE A 447 -6.49 14.96 -9.28
CA ILE A 447 -7.02 14.03 -8.28
C ILE A 447 -6.54 14.41 -6.87
N LEU A 448 -5.26 14.76 -6.73
CA LEU A 448 -4.69 15.19 -5.45
C LEU A 448 -5.24 16.56 -5.01
N ILE A 449 -5.36 17.53 -5.93
CA ILE A 449 -5.92 18.86 -5.64
C ILE A 449 -7.36 18.74 -5.14
N ILE A 450 -8.18 17.89 -5.75
CA ILE A 450 -9.56 17.62 -5.31
C ILE A 450 -9.59 17.03 -3.89
N ALA A 451 -8.60 16.23 -3.50
CA ALA A 451 -8.54 15.66 -2.17
C ALA A 451 -8.13 16.67 -1.06
N VAL A 452 -7.44 17.77 -1.41
CA VAL A 452 -6.97 18.76 -0.42
C VAL A 452 -8.12 19.38 0.39
N PRO A 453 -9.21 19.91 -0.19
CA PRO A 453 -10.33 20.48 0.58
C PRO A 453 -10.93 19.50 1.58
N PHE A 454 -11.10 18.24 1.20
CA PHE A 454 -11.64 17.21 2.09
C PHE A 454 -10.74 16.96 3.30
N SER A 455 -9.44 17.10 3.15
CA SER A 455 -8.49 16.89 4.24
C SER A 455 -8.61 17.91 5.38
N PHE A 456 -9.18 19.10 5.14
CA PHE A 456 -9.46 20.09 6.19
C PHE A 456 -10.59 19.68 7.13
N ILE A 457 -11.45 18.72 6.72
CA ILE A 457 -12.54 18.20 7.54
C ILE A 457 -12.06 17.21 8.60
N LEU A 458 -10.81 16.69 8.46
CA LEU A 458 -10.24 15.77 9.43
C LEU A 458 -10.14 16.43 10.81
N LYS A 459 -10.71 15.77 11.82
CA LYS A 459 -10.72 16.26 13.21
C LYS A 459 -9.58 15.63 14.02
N GLY A 460 -9.00 16.41 14.94
CA GLY A 460 -8.03 15.95 15.92
C GLY A 460 -8.71 15.41 17.19
N VAL A 461 -7.92 14.69 18.00
CA VAL A 461 -8.40 14.09 19.27
C VAL A 461 -8.97 15.12 20.26
N GLU A 462 -8.49 16.36 20.25
CA GLU A 462 -8.99 17.43 21.14
C GLU A 462 -10.35 18.00 20.72
N SER A 463 -10.61 18.05 19.40
CA SER A 463 -11.89 18.55 18.87
C SER A 463 -13.07 17.65 19.28
N ASP A 464 -12.84 16.32 19.36
CA ASP A 464 -13.86 15.36 19.80
C ASP A 464 -14.19 15.46 21.29
N LYS A 465 -13.23 15.90 22.15
CA LYS A 465 -13.47 16.10 23.58
C LYS A 465 -14.32 17.35 23.83
N ASN A 466 -14.05 18.43 23.13
CA ASN A 466 -14.78 19.70 23.27
C ASN A 466 -16.22 19.60 22.75
N GLU A 467 -16.45 18.88 21.65
CA GLU A 467 -17.83 18.64 21.14
C GLU A 467 -18.64 17.72 22.09
N LYS A 468 -18.03 16.73 22.72
CA LYS A 468 -18.71 15.87 23.71
C LYS A 468 -18.99 16.59 25.02
N GLN A 469 -18.18 17.58 25.41
CA GLN A 469 -18.42 18.41 26.58
C GLN A 469 -19.45 19.53 26.31
N ALA A 470 -19.60 19.97 25.08
CA ALA A 470 -20.59 20.97 24.68
C ALA A 470 -22.00 20.38 24.45
N ASN A 471 -22.11 19.06 24.26
CA ASN A 471 -23.37 18.35 24.04
C ASN A 471 -23.90 17.57 25.27
N ASN A 472 -23.20 17.65 26.42
CA ASN A 472 -23.64 17.22 27.74
C ASN A 472 -23.89 18.44 28.64
#